data_3328fb904b5d2f2e8491538e466c06ac
#
_entry.id   3328fb904b5d2f2e8491538e466c06ac
#
_cell.length_a   1.000
_cell.length_b   1.000
_cell.length_c   1.000
_cell.angle_alpha   90.00
_cell.angle_beta   90.00
_cell.angle_gamma   90.00
#
_symmetry.space_group_name_H-M   'P 1'
#
loop_
_entity.id
_entity.type
_entity.pdbx_description
1 polymer ?
#
loop_
_entity_poly.entity_id
_entity_poly.type
_entity_poly.pdbx_seq_one_letter_code
_entity_poly.pdbx_strand_id
1 'polypeptide(L)'
;IGVDYYKKLEKYLFGDLQAVFLEGTRNENYVYGCYFVSNVDTMKVDSAFNSLHFERITIPSEFIGTPKDACVSMQKDIEENRKQIEEIDQKIEELVESHAAKILGARKRLEELSNNFDVRKMAARTDVGDTKEDYYILCGWMGEGDVAALMEEAKDDDRVFIVVEEDREKFFGEPPTKLKNPKFFKPFELFIKMYGLPAHDEMDPTMFVALTYTFIFGAMFGDVGQGFCLFLIGGLIYLKKKMSLAGIVSIAGIFSMGFGVMFGSVFGFEDLIPAFWMRPVDAMTDLPFIGQLNTVFIVAIAFGMALNILVMIFQIINAARAHDTENLWFSTNGIAGLVFYGFLVLTIVLYMTGHKVPGNVMMAVFLGIPILIFVFKEPLTNLVEHNHKKMEESKVMFFVQGFFELFETLLSYFSNTLSYVRIGAFAVSHAAIMEVVLMLSGAENGTPNLFGIILGNVIVCALEGLIVGIQVLRLEYYEMFSRFYKGSGREFKPFNKQIK
;
A
#
# COMPACT_ATOMS: atom_id res chain seq x y z
N ILE A 1 -21.56 -12.69 -46.41
CA ILE A 1 -21.78 -13.98 -45.74
C ILE A 1 -20.42 -14.65 -45.50
N GLY A 2 -20.23 -15.34 -44.37
CA GLY A 2 -19.01 -16.10 -44.11
C GLY A 2 -18.81 -17.28 -45.07
N VAL A 3 -17.57 -17.56 -45.45
CA VAL A 3 -17.22 -18.60 -46.46
C VAL A 3 -17.78 -19.99 -46.09
N ASP A 4 -17.78 -20.35 -44.82
CA ASP A 4 -18.30 -21.65 -44.35
C ASP A 4 -19.82 -21.73 -44.41
N TYR A 5 -20.52 -20.61 -44.25
CA TYR A 5 -21.97 -20.51 -44.41
C TYR A 5 -22.38 -20.42 -45.89
N TYR A 6 -21.53 -19.86 -46.74
CA TYR A 6 -21.74 -19.79 -48.18
C TYR A 6 -21.84 -21.18 -48.81
N LYS A 7 -20.97 -22.12 -48.41
CA LYS A 7 -21.05 -23.53 -48.86
C LYS A 7 -22.37 -24.20 -48.49
N LYS A 8 -22.97 -23.79 -47.36
CA LYS A 8 -24.31 -24.27 -46.97
C LYS A 8 -25.40 -23.61 -47.79
N LEU A 9 -25.27 -22.31 -48.08
CA LEU A 9 -26.19 -21.56 -48.92
C LEU A 9 -26.28 -22.15 -50.34
N GLU A 10 -25.15 -22.50 -50.94
CA GLU A 10 -25.06 -23.12 -52.26
C GLU A 10 -25.93 -24.38 -52.34
N LYS A 11 -25.97 -25.16 -51.27
CA LYS A 11 -26.80 -26.36 -51.17
C LYS A 11 -28.31 -26.07 -51.08
N TYR A 12 -28.72 -24.96 -50.46
CA TYR A 12 -30.11 -24.52 -50.36
C TYR A 12 -30.62 -23.79 -51.62
N LEU A 13 -29.74 -23.03 -52.31
CA LEU A 13 -30.09 -22.32 -53.54
C LEU A 13 -30.47 -23.28 -54.70
N PHE A 14 -29.87 -24.46 -54.74
CA PHE A 14 -30.18 -25.46 -55.79
C PHE A 14 -31.38 -26.36 -55.47
N GLY A 15 -31.92 -26.28 -54.23
CA GLY A 15 -32.99 -27.22 -53.82
C GLY A 15 -34.39 -26.60 -53.69
N ASP A 16 -34.54 -25.57 -52.84
CA ASP A 16 -35.85 -25.15 -52.33
C ASP A 16 -36.17 -23.65 -52.45
N LEU A 17 -35.17 -22.80 -52.80
CA LEU A 17 -35.36 -21.35 -52.83
C LEU A 17 -35.38 -20.82 -54.27
N GLN A 18 -36.46 -20.13 -54.63
CA GLN A 18 -36.55 -19.41 -55.94
C GLN A 18 -35.78 -18.06 -55.83
N ALA A 19 -34.48 -18.13 -55.68
CA ALA A 19 -33.59 -16.97 -55.59
C ALA A 19 -32.33 -17.19 -56.41
N VAL A 20 -31.86 -16.14 -57.08
CA VAL A 20 -30.59 -16.13 -57.81
C VAL A 20 -29.59 -15.36 -57.03
N PHE A 21 -28.48 -16.00 -56.62
CA PHE A 21 -27.37 -15.34 -55.98
C PHE A 21 -26.24 -15.14 -57.00
N LEU A 22 -25.79 -13.91 -57.09
CA LEU A 22 -24.63 -13.54 -57.92
C LEU A 22 -23.45 -13.26 -56.97
N GLU A 23 -22.45 -14.15 -56.99
CA GLU A 23 -21.20 -13.94 -56.28
C GLU A 23 -20.42 -12.79 -56.93
N GLY A 24 -20.03 -11.79 -56.12
CA GLY A 24 -19.23 -10.66 -56.56
C GLY A 24 -17.77 -10.85 -56.21
N THR A 25 -17.36 -10.43 -55.00
CA THR A 25 -15.99 -10.51 -54.52
C THR A 25 -15.89 -11.48 -53.33
N ARG A 26 -14.77 -12.21 -53.24
CA ARG A 26 -14.52 -13.15 -52.15
C ARG A 26 -13.19 -12.83 -51.45
N ASN A 27 -13.24 -12.78 -50.15
CA ASN A 27 -12.05 -12.70 -49.26
C ASN A 27 -11.87 -14.03 -48.51
N GLU A 28 -10.80 -14.18 -47.77
CA GLU A 28 -10.53 -15.40 -46.96
C GLU A 28 -11.69 -15.75 -46.02
N ASN A 29 -12.39 -14.76 -45.47
CA ASN A 29 -13.43 -14.96 -44.45
C ASN A 29 -14.86 -14.74 -44.95
N TYR A 30 -15.06 -13.95 -46.02
CA TYR A 30 -16.37 -13.51 -46.48
C TYR A 30 -16.54 -13.59 -47.98
N VAL A 31 -17.77 -13.94 -48.40
CA VAL A 31 -18.25 -13.85 -49.78
C VAL A 31 -19.26 -12.70 -49.89
N TYR A 32 -19.01 -11.78 -50.78
CA TYR A 32 -19.89 -10.65 -51.08
C TYR A 32 -20.65 -10.92 -52.38
N GLY A 33 -21.92 -10.64 -52.38
CA GLY A 33 -22.75 -10.85 -53.58
C GLY A 33 -24.12 -10.20 -53.48
N CYS A 34 -24.87 -10.29 -54.54
CA CYS A 34 -26.24 -9.81 -54.60
C CYS A 34 -27.19 -11.00 -54.84
N TYR A 35 -28.32 -11.01 -54.19
CA TYR A 35 -29.37 -11.97 -54.46
C TYR A 35 -30.60 -11.26 -55.03
N PHE A 36 -31.26 -11.94 -55.96
CA PHE A 36 -32.50 -11.53 -56.61
C PHE A 36 -33.59 -12.52 -56.26
N VAL A 37 -34.73 -12.02 -55.80
CA VAL A 37 -35.87 -12.84 -55.38
C VAL A 37 -37.17 -12.21 -55.84
N SER A 38 -38.16 -13.05 -56.08
CA SER A 38 -39.53 -12.60 -56.38
C SER A 38 -40.16 -11.98 -55.14
N ASN A 39 -40.97 -10.92 -55.30
CA ASN A 39 -41.66 -10.28 -54.18
C ASN A 39 -42.50 -11.23 -53.33
N VAL A 40 -42.98 -12.33 -53.89
CA VAL A 40 -43.78 -13.34 -53.18
C VAL A 40 -42.93 -14.16 -52.20
N ASP A 41 -41.69 -14.42 -52.55
CA ASP A 41 -40.79 -15.30 -51.74
C ASP A 41 -39.79 -14.56 -50.88
N THR A 42 -39.85 -13.22 -50.88
CA THR A 42 -38.88 -12.36 -50.18
C THR A 42 -38.74 -12.75 -48.69
N MET A 43 -39.84 -12.94 -47.97
CA MET A 43 -39.79 -13.32 -46.54
C MET A 43 -39.12 -14.67 -46.29
N LYS A 44 -39.34 -15.63 -47.14
CA LYS A 44 -38.77 -16.98 -47.06
C LYS A 44 -37.27 -16.94 -47.31
N VAL A 45 -36.87 -16.21 -48.34
CA VAL A 45 -35.48 -16.07 -48.74
C VAL A 45 -34.71 -15.25 -47.72
N ASP A 46 -35.23 -14.12 -47.22
CA ASP A 46 -34.63 -13.30 -46.19
C ASP A 46 -34.45 -14.08 -44.85
N SER A 47 -35.42 -14.91 -44.48
CA SER A 47 -35.31 -15.77 -43.31
C SER A 47 -34.21 -16.82 -43.45
N ALA A 48 -34.06 -17.41 -44.64
CA ALA A 48 -33.00 -18.37 -44.93
C ALA A 48 -31.60 -17.70 -44.87
N PHE A 49 -31.45 -16.51 -45.47
CA PHE A 49 -30.18 -15.76 -45.43
C PHE A 49 -29.84 -15.28 -44.01
N ASN A 50 -30.82 -14.83 -43.23
CA ASN A 50 -30.63 -14.45 -41.85
C ASN A 50 -30.17 -15.63 -40.98
N SER A 51 -30.67 -16.83 -41.20
CA SER A 51 -30.24 -18.05 -40.48
C SER A 51 -28.77 -18.42 -40.74
N LEU A 52 -28.22 -17.93 -41.85
CA LEU A 52 -26.83 -18.14 -42.26
C LEU A 52 -25.91 -16.96 -41.87
N HIS A 53 -26.31 -16.15 -40.91
CA HIS A 53 -25.58 -14.96 -40.48
C HIS A 53 -25.17 -14.02 -41.62
N PHE A 54 -26.10 -13.81 -42.54
CA PHE A 54 -25.95 -12.86 -43.63
C PHE A 54 -26.04 -11.43 -43.09
N GLU A 55 -25.10 -10.58 -43.47
CA GLU A 55 -25.12 -9.17 -43.19
C GLU A 55 -25.53 -8.38 -44.43
N ARG A 56 -26.60 -7.60 -44.31
CA ARG A 56 -27.10 -6.79 -45.40
C ARG A 56 -26.34 -5.49 -45.50
N ILE A 57 -25.61 -5.30 -46.59
CA ILE A 57 -24.90 -4.06 -46.87
C ILE A 57 -25.83 -3.13 -47.63
N THR A 58 -26.19 -2.02 -47.04
CA THR A 58 -26.99 -0.98 -47.69
C THR A 58 -26.05 -0.01 -48.40
N ILE A 59 -26.13 0.08 -49.69
CA ILE A 59 -25.38 1.10 -50.44
C ILE A 59 -26.17 2.40 -50.32
N PRO A 60 -25.57 3.50 -49.84
CA PRO A 60 -26.23 4.80 -49.74
C PRO A 60 -26.70 5.25 -51.14
N SER A 61 -27.90 5.79 -51.21
CA SER A 61 -28.53 6.26 -52.48
C SER A 61 -27.82 7.43 -53.13
N GLU A 62 -26.82 7.99 -52.48
CA GLU A 62 -25.98 9.11 -52.94
C GLU A 62 -25.01 8.68 -54.06
N PHE A 63 -24.71 7.37 -54.16
CA PHE A 63 -23.79 6.86 -55.18
C PHE A 63 -24.55 6.35 -56.39
N ILE A 64 -24.36 7.01 -57.55
CA ILE A 64 -24.94 6.66 -58.82
C ILE A 64 -23.87 5.92 -59.66
N GLY A 65 -24.13 4.66 -60.05
CA GLY A 65 -23.22 3.88 -60.88
C GLY A 65 -22.91 2.49 -60.34
N THR A 66 -21.80 1.92 -60.77
CA THR A 66 -21.36 0.60 -60.28
C THR A 66 -20.66 0.69 -58.93
N PRO A 67 -20.60 -0.39 -58.14
CA PRO A 67 -19.85 -0.40 -56.89
C PRO A 67 -18.36 0.01 -57.03
N LYS A 68 -17.76 -0.23 -58.19
CA LYS A 68 -16.41 0.21 -58.52
C LYS A 68 -16.32 1.73 -58.66
N ASP A 69 -17.30 2.34 -59.32
CA ASP A 69 -17.33 3.80 -59.48
C ASP A 69 -17.54 4.50 -58.13
N ALA A 70 -18.37 3.93 -57.26
CA ALA A 70 -18.56 4.42 -55.91
C ALA A 70 -17.28 4.32 -55.07
N CYS A 71 -16.50 3.23 -55.13
CA CYS A 71 -15.22 3.09 -54.47
C CYS A 71 -14.18 4.14 -54.95
N VAL A 72 -14.13 4.38 -56.26
CA VAL A 72 -13.24 5.39 -56.84
C VAL A 72 -13.62 6.80 -56.38
N SER A 73 -14.92 7.12 -56.34
CA SER A 73 -15.42 8.41 -55.82
C SER A 73 -15.08 8.58 -54.37
N MET A 74 -15.36 7.58 -53.52
CA MET A 74 -15.03 7.62 -52.09
C MET A 74 -13.51 7.76 -51.82
N GLN A 75 -12.67 7.06 -52.60
CA GLN A 75 -11.23 7.23 -52.52
C GLN A 75 -10.79 8.66 -52.83
N LYS A 76 -11.40 9.27 -53.85
CA LYS A 76 -11.12 10.67 -54.20
C LYS A 76 -11.56 11.63 -53.09
N ASP A 77 -12.75 11.41 -52.54
CA ASP A 77 -13.25 12.23 -51.42
C ASP A 77 -12.39 12.08 -50.15
N ILE A 78 -11.89 10.87 -49.88
CA ILE A 78 -10.94 10.61 -48.77
C ILE A 78 -9.62 11.37 -48.98
N GLU A 79 -9.08 11.36 -50.20
CA GLU A 79 -7.84 12.09 -50.50
C GLU A 79 -8.03 13.60 -50.40
N GLU A 80 -9.17 14.11 -50.86
CA GLU A 80 -9.51 15.54 -50.77
C GLU A 80 -9.72 15.96 -49.33
N ASN A 81 -10.44 15.18 -48.54
CA ASN A 81 -10.61 15.43 -47.10
C ASN A 81 -9.28 15.35 -46.33
N ARG A 82 -8.39 14.44 -46.68
CA ARG A 82 -7.04 14.38 -46.08
C ARG A 82 -6.26 15.66 -46.37
N LYS A 83 -6.28 16.17 -47.59
CA LYS A 83 -5.62 17.43 -47.91
C LYS A 83 -6.20 18.62 -47.13
N GLN A 84 -7.54 18.64 -47.00
CA GLN A 84 -8.20 19.70 -46.23
C GLN A 84 -7.82 19.61 -44.72
N ILE A 85 -7.70 18.39 -44.16
CA ILE A 85 -7.24 18.20 -42.79
C ILE A 85 -5.80 18.71 -42.60
N GLU A 86 -4.87 18.35 -43.51
CA GLU A 86 -3.50 18.84 -43.47
C GLU A 86 -3.41 20.36 -43.57
N GLU A 87 -4.22 21.00 -44.44
CA GLU A 87 -4.26 22.45 -44.52
C GLU A 87 -4.83 23.12 -43.30
N ILE A 88 -5.82 22.50 -42.65
CA ILE A 88 -6.39 23.02 -41.38
C ILE A 88 -5.41 22.84 -40.25
N ASP A 89 -4.73 21.69 -40.16
CA ASP A 89 -3.71 21.43 -39.14
C ASP A 89 -2.56 22.42 -39.25
N GLN A 90 -2.07 22.74 -40.44
CA GLN A 90 -1.07 23.76 -40.67
C GLN A 90 -1.55 25.14 -40.21
N LYS A 91 -2.78 25.54 -40.54
CA LYS A 91 -3.36 26.81 -40.08
C LYS A 91 -3.51 26.85 -38.55
N ILE A 92 -3.86 25.73 -37.93
CA ILE A 92 -3.92 25.63 -36.44
C ILE A 92 -2.53 25.81 -35.85
N GLU A 93 -1.51 25.17 -36.42
CA GLU A 93 -0.14 25.27 -35.96
C GLU A 93 0.41 26.71 -36.08
N GLU A 94 0.20 27.36 -37.21
CA GLU A 94 0.55 28.77 -37.41
C GLU A 94 -0.19 29.72 -36.45
N LEU A 95 -1.48 29.49 -36.21
CA LEU A 95 -2.26 30.28 -35.26
C LEU A 95 -1.80 30.04 -33.80
N VAL A 96 -1.49 28.81 -33.44
CA VAL A 96 -0.96 28.48 -32.12
C VAL A 96 0.41 29.15 -31.92
N GLU A 97 1.34 29.05 -32.89
CA GLU A 97 2.65 29.70 -32.80
C GLU A 97 2.54 31.20 -32.68
N SER A 98 1.74 31.85 -33.55
CA SER A 98 1.58 33.28 -33.56
C SER A 98 0.93 33.85 -32.30
N HIS A 99 0.08 33.07 -31.62
CA HIS A 99 -0.64 33.47 -30.40
C HIS A 99 -0.13 32.81 -29.12
N ALA A 100 0.86 31.91 -29.20
CA ALA A 100 1.39 31.15 -28.06
C ALA A 100 1.78 32.03 -26.87
N ALA A 101 2.49 33.13 -27.13
CA ALA A 101 2.90 34.08 -26.10
C ALA A 101 1.70 34.73 -25.39
N LYS A 102 0.65 35.10 -26.14
CA LYS A 102 -0.57 35.70 -25.58
C LYS A 102 -1.39 34.67 -24.77
N ILE A 103 -1.50 33.44 -25.27
CA ILE A 103 -2.23 32.35 -24.61
C ILE A 103 -1.52 31.97 -23.31
N LEU A 104 -0.20 31.82 -23.33
CA LEU A 104 0.60 31.51 -22.14
C LEU A 104 0.57 32.66 -21.13
N GLY A 105 0.65 33.90 -21.59
CA GLY A 105 0.52 35.08 -20.73
C GLY A 105 -0.86 35.20 -20.08
N ALA A 106 -1.94 34.96 -20.85
CA ALA A 106 -3.29 34.95 -20.35
C ALA A 106 -3.51 33.78 -19.32
N ARG A 107 -3.01 32.59 -19.63
CA ARG A 107 -3.04 31.47 -18.72
C ARG A 107 -2.36 31.78 -17.40
N LYS A 108 -1.12 32.30 -17.44
CA LYS A 108 -0.38 32.69 -16.24
C LYS A 108 -1.14 33.72 -15.42
N ARG A 109 -1.71 34.73 -16.08
CA ARG A 109 -2.51 35.76 -15.41
C ARG A 109 -3.77 35.22 -14.75
N LEU A 110 -4.47 34.29 -15.41
CA LEU A 110 -5.64 33.62 -14.86
C LEU A 110 -5.27 32.72 -13.68
N GLU A 111 -4.14 32.02 -13.75
CA GLU A 111 -3.63 31.19 -12.63
C GLU A 111 -3.27 32.09 -11.42
N GLU A 112 -2.64 33.23 -11.62
CA GLU A 112 -2.36 34.22 -10.57
C GLU A 112 -3.65 34.76 -9.94
N LEU A 113 -4.63 35.16 -10.75
CA LEU A 113 -5.93 35.65 -10.26
C LEU A 113 -6.71 34.58 -9.50
N SER A 114 -6.71 33.33 -10.00
CA SER A 114 -7.34 32.19 -9.33
C SER A 114 -6.69 31.91 -7.97
N ASN A 115 -5.35 31.96 -7.91
CA ASN A 115 -4.62 31.79 -6.67
C ASN A 115 -4.96 32.87 -5.63
N ASN A 116 -4.97 34.11 -6.07
CA ASN A 116 -5.35 35.25 -5.20
C ASN A 116 -6.79 35.13 -4.70
N PHE A 117 -7.71 34.64 -5.55
CA PHE A 117 -9.08 34.42 -5.19
C PHE A 117 -9.22 33.27 -4.15
N ASP A 118 -8.49 32.17 -4.34
CA ASP A 118 -8.49 31.04 -3.41
C ASP A 118 -7.95 31.45 -2.01
N VAL A 119 -6.91 32.30 -1.96
CA VAL A 119 -6.41 32.86 -0.69
C VAL A 119 -7.45 33.79 -0.03
N ARG A 120 -8.06 34.68 -0.80
CA ARG A 120 -9.10 35.60 -0.30
C ARG A 120 -10.32 34.83 0.25
N LYS A 121 -10.67 33.71 -0.36
CA LYS A 121 -11.78 32.85 0.09
C LYS A 121 -11.50 32.20 1.45
N MET A 122 -10.23 31.98 1.81
CA MET A 122 -9.83 31.43 3.10
C MET A 122 -9.69 32.49 4.20
N ALA A 123 -9.58 33.76 3.82
CA ALA A 123 -9.44 34.86 4.76
C ALA A 123 -10.81 35.31 5.28
N ALA A 124 -10.94 35.49 6.59
CA ALA A 124 -12.11 36.11 7.20
C ALA A 124 -11.97 37.62 7.15
N ARG A 125 -13.01 38.30 6.66
CA ARG A 125 -13.10 39.76 6.73
C ARG A 125 -13.61 40.20 8.08
N THR A 126 -12.95 41.11 8.73
CA THR A 126 -13.39 41.69 9.99
C THR A 126 -13.45 43.18 9.90
N ASP A 127 -14.54 43.77 10.42
CA ASP A 127 -14.68 45.24 10.57
C ASP A 127 -14.18 45.58 11.97
N VAL A 128 -13.05 46.23 12.05
CA VAL A 128 -12.48 46.73 13.32
C VAL A 128 -12.96 48.13 13.58
N GLY A 129 -14.05 48.25 14.29
CA GLY A 129 -14.52 49.52 14.91
C GLY A 129 -14.67 50.72 13.93
N ASP A 130 -14.42 51.94 14.39
CA ASP A 130 -14.68 53.20 13.70
C ASP A 130 -13.71 53.49 12.52
N THR A 131 -12.74 52.63 12.21
CA THR A 131 -11.85 52.78 11.08
C THR A 131 -12.47 52.14 9.83
N LYS A 132 -12.65 52.93 8.76
CA LYS A 132 -13.16 52.46 7.45
C LYS A 132 -12.24 51.50 6.70
N GLU A 133 -11.32 50.83 7.39
CA GLU A 133 -10.35 49.94 6.80
C GLU A 133 -10.76 48.48 7.02
N ASP A 134 -10.89 47.71 5.93
CA ASP A 134 -11.19 46.32 5.96
C ASP A 134 -9.93 45.49 6.28
N TYR A 135 -9.95 44.75 7.36
CA TYR A 135 -8.88 43.80 7.69
C TYR A 135 -9.27 42.40 7.27
N TYR A 136 -8.29 41.66 6.75
CA TYR A 136 -8.43 40.22 6.39
C TYR A 136 -7.58 39.39 7.32
N ILE A 137 -8.20 38.48 8.04
CA ILE A 137 -7.54 37.55 8.94
C ILE A 137 -7.34 36.23 8.19
N LEU A 138 -6.11 35.80 8.02
CA LEU A 138 -5.72 34.51 7.46
C LEU A 138 -5.06 33.69 8.57
N CYS A 139 -5.71 32.58 8.96
CA CYS A 139 -5.16 31.64 9.93
C CYS A 139 -4.62 30.40 9.22
N GLY A 140 -3.48 29.91 9.66
CA GLY A 140 -2.88 28.71 9.07
C GLY A 140 -1.77 28.13 9.95
N TRP A 141 -1.39 26.91 9.64
CA TRP A 141 -0.29 26.22 10.27
C TRP A 141 0.99 26.38 9.46
N MET A 142 2.10 26.69 10.12
CA MET A 142 3.40 26.87 9.50
C MET A 142 4.48 26.16 10.29
N GLY A 143 5.56 25.73 9.65
CA GLY A 143 6.72 25.16 10.34
C GLY A 143 7.48 26.25 11.10
N GLU A 144 7.98 25.93 12.28
CA GLU A 144 8.70 26.87 13.16
C GLU A 144 9.84 27.61 12.43
N GLY A 145 10.63 26.90 11.63
CA GLY A 145 11.72 27.51 10.83
C GLY A 145 11.21 28.45 9.71
N ASP A 146 10.03 28.19 9.19
CA ASP A 146 9.44 29.01 8.12
C ASP A 146 8.77 30.28 8.68
N VAL A 147 8.34 30.25 9.97
CA VAL A 147 7.78 31.41 10.68
C VAL A 147 8.81 32.53 10.81
N ALA A 148 10.03 32.19 11.22
CA ALA A 148 11.11 33.18 11.37
C ALA A 148 11.43 33.88 10.05
N ALA A 149 11.47 33.14 8.94
CA ALA A 149 11.69 33.67 7.60
C ALA A 149 10.54 34.59 7.15
N LEU A 150 9.28 34.20 7.41
CA LEU A 150 8.10 35.00 7.10
C LEU A 150 8.08 36.31 7.91
N MET A 151 8.43 36.27 9.19
CA MET A 151 8.51 37.47 10.02
C MET A 151 9.58 38.47 9.54
N GLU A 152 10.71 37.95 9.04
CA GLU A 152 11.79 38.78 8.50
C GLU A 152 11.37 39.40 7.16
N GLU A 153 10.67 38.65 6.29
CA GLU A 153 10.17 39.12 5.00
C GLU A 153 9.04 40.17 5.15
N ALA A 154 8.19 40.03 6.15
CA ALA A 154 7.06 40.90 6.41
C ALA A 154 7.44 42.16 7.24
N LYS A 155 8.67 42.27 7.75
CA LYS A 155 9.11 43.31 8.69
C LYS A 155 9.01 44.73 8.12
N ASP A 156 9.14 44.89 6.81
CA ASP A 156 9.13 46.16 6.12
C ASP A 156 7.74 46.58 5.57
N ASP A 157 6.69 45.73 5.75
CA ASP A 157 5.34 46.04 5.27
C ASP A 157 4.39 46.34 6.46
N ASP A 158 4.14 47.65 6.70
CA ASP A 158 3.24 48.13 7.77
C ASP A 158 1.77 47.66 7.63
N ARG A 159 1.42 47.06 6.51
CA ARG A 159 0.04 46.55 6.24
C ARG A 159 -0.15 45.07 6.65
N VAL A 160 0.93 44.37 6.99
CA VAL A 160 0.90 42.98 7.37
C VAL A 160 1.21 42.83 8.86
N PHE A 161 0.28 42.30 9.59
CA PHE A 161 0.43 42.05 11.02
C PHE A 161 0.46 40.53 11.27
N ILE A 162 1.58 40.02 11.77
CA ILE A 162 1.76 38.57 12.03
C ILE A 162 1.68 38.34 13.53
N VAL A 163 0.71 37.50 13.93
CA VAL A 163 0.57 37.02 15.31
C VAL A 163 0.94 35.54 15.31
N VAL A 164 1.98 35.19 16.05
CA VAL A 164 2.37 33.78 16.28
C VAL A 164 1.77 33.35 17.58
N GLU A 165 0.93 32.34 17.55
CA GLU A 165 0.27 31.79 18.72
C GLU A 165 0.77 30.36 18.95
N GLU A 166 1.36 30.10 20.09
CA GLU A 166 1.91 28.78 20.46
C GLU A 166 0.90 27.92 21.25
N ASP A 167 -0.17 28.57 21.73
CA ASP A 167 -1.14 27.96 22.64
C ASP A 167 -2.19 27.12 21.88
N ARG A 168 -2.12 25.82 22.03
CA ARG A 168 -2.96 24.85 21.30
C ARG A 168 -4.43 24.89 21.69
N GLU A 169 -4.74 25.28 22.93
CA GLU A 169 -6.10 25.26 23.46
C GLU A 169 -7.03 26.29 22.79
N LYS A 170 -6.45 27.29 22.12
CA LYS A 170 -7.20 28.38 21.49
C LYS A 170 -7.58 28.12 20.02
N PHE A 171 -7.02 27.11 19.38
CA PHE A 171 -7.30 26.82 17.97
C PHE A 171 -8.26 25.66 17.78
N PHE A 172 -9.24 25.83 16.90
CA PHE A 172 -10.14 24.78 16.46
C PHE A 172 -9.42 23.85 15.47
N GLY A 173 -8.77 22.80 15.95
CA GLY A 173 -8.25 21.71 15.14
C GLY A 173 -6.81 21.30 15.51
N GLU A 174 -6.51 20.05 15.21
CA GLU A 174 -5.17 19.50 15.39
C GLU A 174 -4.22 19.99 14.29
N PRO A 175 -2.95 20.34 14.63
CA PRO A 175 -1.96 20.75 13.65
C PRO A 175 -1.64 19.63 12.65
N PRO A 176 -1.47 19.96 11.36
CA PRO A 176 -1.12 18.97 10.35
C PRO A 176 0.33 18.50 10.52
N THR A 177 0.57 17.24 10.20
CA THR A 177 1.87 16.60 10.36
C THR A 177 2.71 16.66 9.08
N LYS A 178 3.95 17.12 9.20
CA LYS A 178 4.96 17.13 8.14
C LYS A 178 6.06 16.14 8.50
N LEU A 179 6.12 14.99 7.81
CA LEU A 179 7.20 14.03 7.99
C LEU A 179 8.53 14.59 7.47
N LYS A 180 9.59 14.47 8.27
CA LYS A 180 10.93 14.90 7.92
C LYS A 180 11.92 13.78 8.26
N ASN A 181 12.06 12.82 7.35
CA ASN A 181 12.93 11.67 7.55
C ASN A 181 14.21 11.75 6.73
N PRO A 182 15.33 11.17 7.20
CA PRO A 182 16.55 11.02 6.43
C PRO A 182 16.30 10.28 5.10
N LYS A 183 17.12 10.56 4.09
CA LYS A 183 16.95 10.02 2.72
C LYS A 183 16.84 8.49 2.67
N PHE A 184 17.50 7.79 3.58
CA PHE A 184 17.49 6.33 3.65
C PHE A 184 16.13 5.78 4.12
N PHE A 185 15.48 6.45 5.09
CA PHE A 185 14.20 6.03 5.66
C PHE A 185 13.00 6.62 4.90
N LYS A 186 13.22 7.63 4.06
CA LYS A 186 12.18 8.30 3.30
C LYS A 186 11.26 7.37 2.48
N PRO A 187 11.73 6.29 1.82
CA PRO A 187 10.85 5.35 1.12
C PRO A 187 9.78 4.74 2.01
N PHE A 188 10.08 4.51 3.31
CA PHE A 188 9.18 3.87 4.27
C PHE A 188 8.04 4.78 4.74
N GLU A 189 8.13 6.11 4.49
CA GLU A 189 6.98 7.01 4.67
C GLU A 189 5.74 6.55 3.89
N LEU A 190 5.93 5.75 2.83
CA LEU A 190 4.82 5.16 2.09
C LEU A 190 3.94 4.29 2.99
N PHE A 191 4.53 3.46 3.84
CA PHE A 191 3.79 2.58 4.75
C PHE A 191 3.02 3.37 5.81
N ILE A 192 3.65 4.45 6.34
CA ILE A 192 2.99 5.34 7.28
C ILE A 192 1.81 6.06 6.62
N LYS A 193 1.98 6.57 5.39
CA LYS A 193 0.90 7.21 4.63
C LYS A 193 -0.24 6.26 4.26
N MET A 194 0.05 4.98 4.07
CA MET A 194 -0.96 3.96 3.79
C MET A 194 -1.81 3.60 5.01
N TYR A 195 -1.22 3.59 6.19
CA TYR A 195 -1.93 3.32 7.44
C TYR A 195 -2.65 4.57 7.95
N GLY A 196 -1.95 5.70 8.00
CA GLY A 196 -2.39 6.99 8.49
C GLY A 196 -1.19 7.78 9.02
N LEU A 197 -1.21 9.11 8.92
CA LEU A 197 -0.13 9.94 9.43
C LEU A 197 -0.19 10.03 10.96
N PRO A 198 0.97 10.19 11.65
CA PRO A 198 0.97 10.36 13.10
C PRO A 198 0.25 11.65 13.48
N ALA A 199 -0.52 11.61 14.57
CA ALA A 199 -1.04 12.79 15.21
C ALA A 199 0.14 13.66 15.72
N HIS A 200 -0.12 14.92 16.01
CA HIS A 200 0.96 15.82 16.44
C HIS A 200 1.68 15.34 17.72
N ASP A 201 0.95 14.69 18.62
CA ASP A 201 1.48 14.19 19.89
C ASP A 201 2.07 12.77 19.78
N GLU A 202 1.90 12.12 18.62
CA GLU A 202 2.45 10.80 18.37
C GLU A 202 3.89 10.87 17.83
N MET A 203 4.67 9.88 18.19
CA MET A 203 6.03 9.71 17.65
C MET A 203 5.96 9.23 16.20
N ASP A 204 6.81 9.76 15.33
CA ASP A 204 6.96 9.25 13.95
C ASP A 204 7.57 7.84 13.95
N PRO A 205 6.82 6.80 13.57
CA PRO A 205 7.30 5.42 13.59
C PRO A 205 8.13 5.05 12.35
N THR A 206 8.37 5.96 11.41
CA THR A 206 9.01 5.66 10.11
C THR A 206 10.35 4.95 10.25
N MET A 207 11.20 5.41 11.15
CA MET A 207 12.52 4.81 11.39
C MET A 207 12.41 3.40 11.98
N PHE A 208 11.49 3.23 12.93
CA PHE A 208 11.21 1.93 13.55
C PHE A 208 10.69 0.91 12.52
N VAL A 209 9.68 1.30 11.74
CA VAL A 209 9.13 0.46 10.67
C VAL A 209 10.20 0.12 9.62
N ALA A 210 11.04 1.07 9.24
CA ALA A 210 12.08 0.79 8.28
C ALA A 210 13.05 -0.30 8.78
N LEU A 211 13.41 -0.25 10.05
CA LEU A 211 14.32 -1.22 10.66
C LEU A 211 13.64 -2.59 10.84
N THR A 212 12.45 -2.62 11.45
CA THR A 212 11.72 -3.86 11.74
C THR A 212 11.26 -4.56 10.47
N TYR A 213 10.70 -3.81 9.50
CA TYR A 213 10.30 -4.36 8.21
C TYR A 213 11.45 -5.03 7.47
N THR A 214 12.57 -4.32 7.32
CA THR A 214 13.73 -4.85 6.58
C THR A 214 14.38 -6.04 7.30
N PHE A 215 14.43 -5.99 8.62
CA PHE A 215 14.94 -7.08 9.43
C PHE A 215 14.06 -8.33 9.32
N ILE A 216 12.75 -8.19 9.51
CA ILE A 216 11.79 -9.31 9.42
C ILE A 216 11.75 -9.87 8.00
N PHE A 217 11.74 -9.00 6.97
CA PHE A 217 11.79 -9.42 5.57
C PHE A 217 13.05 -10.24 5.31
N GLY A 218 14.22 -9.76 5.73
CA GLY A 218 15.47 -10.48 5.60
C GLY A 218 15.47 -11.83 6.31
N ALA A 219 14.90 -11.90 7.50
CA ALA A 219 14.80 -13.15 8.26
C ALA A 219 13.85 -14.18 7.60
N MET A 220 12.74 -13.72 7.00
CA MET A 220 11.79 -14.58 6.28
C MET A 220 12.31 -15.01 4.90
N PHE A 221 13.06 -14.13 4.22
CA PHE A 221 13.54 -14.30 2.84
C PHE A 221 15.07 -14.24 2.81
N GLY A 222 15.71 -15.14 3.56
CA GLY A 222 17.17 -15.15 3.76
C GLY A 222 17.92 -15.90 2.66
N ASP A 223 18.18 -15.24 1.53
CA ASP A 223 19.02 -15.75 0.43
C ASP A 223 19.90 -14.65 -0.14
N VAL A 224 21.21 -14.92 -0.26
CA VAL A 224 22.21 -13.93 -0.74
C VAL A 224 21.98 -13.57 -2.21
N GLY A 225 21.76 -14.58 -3.06
CA GLY A 225 21.63 -14.38 -4.50
C GLY A 225 20.35 -13.66 -4.87
N GLN A 226 19.23 -14.10 -4.31
CA GLN A 226 17.92 -13.48 -4.54
C GLN A 226 17.85 -12.09 -3.92
N GLY A 227 18.40 -11.91 -2.71
CA GLY A 227 18.53 -10.61 -2.05
C GLY A 227 19.35 -9.61 -2.86
N PHE A 228 20.44 -10.06 -3.50
CA PHE A 228 21.24 -9.24 -4.39
C PHE A 228 20.45 -8.80 -5.63
N CYS A 229 19.65 -9.70 -6.21
CA CYS A 229 18.75 -9.35 -7.33
C CYS A 229 17.73 -8.30 -6.92
N LEU A 230 17.09 -8.45 -5.76
CA LEU A 230 16.14 -7.48 -5.22
C LEU A 230 16.80 -6.11 -4.97
N PHE A 231 18.01 -6.11 -4.39
CA PHE A 231 18.79 -4.89 -4.18
C PHE A 231 19.07 -4.15 -5.48
N LEU A 232 19.60 -4.86 -6.51
CA LEU A 232 19.93 -4.24 -7.79
C LEU A 232 18.69 -3.73 -8.54
N ILE A 233 17.68 -4.58 -8.71
CA ILE A 233 16.48 -4.23 -9.46
C ILE A 233 15.73 -3.10 -8.75
N GLY A 234 15.50 -3.23 -7.44
CA GLY A 234 14.85 -2.19 -6.62
C GLY A 234 15.62 -0.87 -6.66
N GLY A 235 16.95 -0.91 -6.49
CA GLY A 235 17.81 0.26 -6.53
C GLY A 235 17.79 0.97 -7.89
N LEU A 236 17.89 0.24 -8.99
CA LEU A 236 17.85 0.80 -10.34
C LEU A 236 16.49 1.47 -10.63
N ILE A 237 15.37 0.86 -10.24
CA ILE A 237 14.04 1.44 -10.41
C ILE A 237 13.88 2.67 -9.53
N TYR A 238 14.37 2.63 -8.28
CA TYR A 238 14.32 3.77 -7.37
C TYR A 238 15.11 4.98 -7.91
N LEU A 239 16.32 4.75 -8.42
CA LEU A 239 17.15 5.81 -8.98
C LEU A 239 16.53 6.44 -10.25
N LYS A 240 15.92 5.63 -11.13
CA LYS A 240 15.31 6.11 -12.39
C LYS A 240 13.93 6.75 -12.20
N LYS A 241 13.06 6.10 -11.43
CA LYS A 241 11.63 6.49 -11.31
C LYS A 241 11.27 7.10 -9.96
N LYS A 242 12.18 7.10 -8.98
CA LYS A 242 11.95 7.59 -7.59
C LYS A 242 10.72 6.96 -6.91
N MET A 243 10.38 5.72 -7.27
CA MET A 243 9.27 4.99 -6.67
C MET A 243 9.65 4.51 -5.27
N SER A 244 8.93 4.93 -4.23
CA SER A 244 9.20 4.57 -2.82
C SER A 244 9.21 3.06 -2.59
N LEU A 245 8.26 2.31 -3.20
CA LEU A 245 8.20 0.86 -3.08
C LEU A 245 9.50 0.17 -3.56
N ALA A 246 10.07 0.64 -4.66
CA ALA A 246 11.33 0.10 -5.18
C ALA A 246 12.52 0.38 -4.24
N GLY A 247 12.51 1.53 -3.56
CA GLY A 247 13.48 1.84 -2.52
C GLY A 247 13.38 0.90 -1.32
N ILE A 248 12.17 0.58 -0.89
CA ILE A 248 11.91 -0.38 0.19
C ILE A 248 12.45 -1.76 -0.17
N VAL A 249 12.10 -2.27 -1.36
CA VAL A 249 12.57 -3.57 -1.88
C VAL A 249 14.11 -3.63 -1.95
N SER A 250 14.75 -2.54 -2.37
CA SER A 250 16.21 -2.47 -2.44
C SER A 250 16.84 -2.59 -1.05
N ILE A 251 16.32 -1.89 -0.05
CA ILE A 251 16.85 -1.94 1.32
C ILE A 251 16.57 -3.31 1.95
N ALA A 252 15.38 -3.86 1.74
CA ALA A 252 15.01 -5.20 2.19
C ALA A 252 15.94 -6.28 1.59
N GLY A 253 16.35 -6.13 0.31
CA GLY A 253 17.32 -6.99 -0.35
C GLY A 253 18.68 -7.01 0.34
N ILE A 254 19.15 -5.89 0.91
CA ILE A 254 20.40 -5.84 1.70
C ILE A 254 20.29 -6.72 2.96
N PHE A 255 19.18 -6.61 3.69
CA PHE A 255 18.96 -7.45 4.86
C PHE A 255 18.77 -8.93 4.50
N SER A 256 18.11 -9.22 3.38
CA SER A 256 17.99 -10.58 2.84
C SER A 256 19.37 -11.19 2.54
N MET A 257 20.29 -10.43 1.96
CA MET A 257 21.69 -10.88 1.79
C MET A 257 22.35 -11.17 3.14
N GLY A 258 22.15 -10.29 4.14
CA GLY A 258 22.72 -10.47 5.48
C GLY A 258 22.25 -11.78 6.13
N PHE A 259 20.94 -12.03 6.14
CA PHE A 259 20.37 -13.27 6.66
C PHE A 259 20.74 -14.48 5.79
N GLY A 260 20.85 -14.32 4.47
CA GLY A 260 21.32 -15.35 3.56
C GLY A 260 22.73 -15.84 3.90
N VAL A 261 23.64 -14.94 4.30
CA VAL A 261 24.96 -15.33 4.82
C VAL A 261 24.86 -16.05 6.17
N MET A 262 23.92 -15.62 7.04
CA MET A 262 23.71 -16.29 8.34
C MET A 262 23.16 -17.72 8.17
N PHE A 263 22.27 -17.93 7.23
CA PHE A 263 21.67 -19.23 6.92
C PHE A 263 22.52 -20.08 5.96
N GLY A 264 23.45 -19.46 5.23
CA GLY A 264 24.32 -20.13 4.27
C GLY A 264 23.66 -20.45 2.93
N SER A 265 22.63 -19.69 2.51
CA SER A 265 21.90 -19.90 1.25
C SER A 265 22.29 -18.89 0.17
N VAL A 266 22.62 -19.40 -1.03
CA VAL A 266 22.90 -18.60 -2.23
C VAL A 266 22.15 -19.19 -3.42
N PHE A 267 21.07 -18.54 -3.87
CA PHE A 267 20.14 -19.08 -4.87
C PHE A 267 19.63 -20.49 -4.52
N GLY A 268 19.45 -20.76 -3.21
CA GLY A 268 19.06 -22.06 -2.68
C GLY A 268 20.18 -23.09 -2.52
N PHE A 269 21.38 -22.81 -3.00
CA PHE A 269 22.53 -23.70 -2.75
C PHE A 269 23.07 -23.48 -1.35
N GLU A 270 23.05 -24.53 -0.52
CA GLU A 270 23.53 -24.50 0.87
C GLU A 270 24.98 -24.94 1.02
N ASP A 271 25.60 -25.47 -0.05
CA ASP A 271 26.99 -25.97 -0.05
C ASP A 271 28.02 -24.89 -0.42
N LEU A 272 27.58 -23.75 -0.97
CA LEU A 272 28.47 -22.69 -1.45
C LEU A 272 29.07 -21.85 -0.31
N ILE A 273 28.31 -21.59 0.73
CA ILE A 273 28.73 -20.82 1.90
C ILE A 273 28.37 -21.62 3.16
N PRO A 274 29.33 -21.84 4.10
CA PRO A 274 28.98 -22.46 5.37
C PRO A 274 28.02 -21.54 6.14
N ALA A 275 26.93 -22.10 6.68
CA ALA A 275 26.00 -21.36 7.51
C ALA A 275 26.74 -20.76 8.71
N PHE A 276 26.66 -19.44 8.87
CA PHE A 276 27.31 -18.75 9.98
C PHE A 276 26.56 -18.91 11.30
N TRP A 277 25.27 -19.16 11.24
CA TRP A 277 24.42 -19.32 12.43
C TRP A 277 23.74 -20.68 12.46
N MET A 278 22.66 -20.90 11.69
CA MET A 278 21.94 -22.17 11.61
C MET A 278 21.26 -22.32 10.25
N ARG A 279 21.00 -23.54 9.84
CA ARG A 279 20.15 -23.85 8.69
C ARG A 279 18.70 -23.91 9.15
N PRO A 280 17.75 -23.20 8.51
CA PRO A 280 16.37 -23.13 8.96
C PRO A 280 15.65 -24.48 9.02
N VAL A 281 15.98 -25.42 8.14
CA VAL A 281 15.33 -26.75 8.08
C VAL A 281 15.88 -27.68 9.16
N ASP A 282 17.19 -27.71 9.39
CA ASP A 282 17.86 -28.72 10.20
C ASP A 282 17.96 -28.36 11.70
N ALA A 283 17.79 -27.08 12.02
CA ALA A 283 17.98 -26.59 13.39
C ALA A 283 16.86 -27.05 14.31
N MET A 284 17.11 -28.09 15.13
CA MET A 284 16.18 -28.60 16.13
C MET A 284 16.72 -28.34 17.54
N THR A 285 15.84 -27.93 18.45
CA THR A 285 16.14 -27.73 19.87
C THR A 285 15.15 -28.52 20.71
N ASP A 286 15.68 -29.29 21.68
CA ASP A 286 14.86 -30.01 22.65
C ASP A 286 14.37 -29.04 23.76
N LEU A 287 13.07 -28.85 23.83
CA LEU A 287 12.43 -28.05 24.85
C LEU A 287 11.83 -28.94 25.95
N PRO A 288 12.05 -28.58 27.23
CA PRO A 288 11.37 -29.25 28.30
C PRO A 288 9.86 -29.06 28.14
N PHE A 289 9.08 -30.13 28.01
CA PHE A 289 7.61 -30.17 27.91
C PHE A 289 7.03 -30.24 26.48
N ILE A 290 7.66 -29.64 25.48
CA ILE A 290 7.10 -29.55 24.09
C ILE A 290 7.77 -30.58 23.17
N GLY A 291 8.97 -31.07 23.57
CA GLY A 291 9.78 -31.96 22.73
C GLY A 291 10.67 -31.18 21.74
N GLN A 292 10.94 -31.79 20.58
CA GLN A 292 11.78 -31.19 19.55
C GLN A 292 11.01 -30.12 18.77
N LEU A 293 11.51 -28.90 18.79
CA LEU A 293 10.98 -27.78 18.04
C LEU A 293 12.09 -27.14 17.22
N ASN A 294 11.74 -26.69 16.01
CA ASN A 294 12.71 -25.99 15.20
C ASN A 294 13.14 -24.68 15.89
N THR A 295 14.45 -24.49 16.01
CA THR A 295 15.08 -23.36 16.71
C THR A 295 14.67 -22.00 16.14
N VAL A 296 14.41 -21.93 14.83
CA VAL A 296 13.98 -20.69 14.16
C VAL A 296 12.65 -20.17 14.71
N PHE A 297 11.71 -21.07 15.05
CA PHE A 297 10.43 -20.67 15.68
C PHE A 297 10.63 -20.10 17.07
N ILE A 298 11.53 -20.70 17.85
CA ILE A 298 11.82 -20.22 19.22
C ILE A 298 12.42 -18.81 19.16
N VAL A 299 13.37 -18.61 18.24
CA VAL A 299 14.02 -17.29 18.05
C VAL A 299 13.00 -16.28 17.53
N ALA A 300 12.11 -16.66 16.61
CA ALA A 300 11.06 -15.79 16.08
C ALA A 300 10.09 -15.35 17.20
N ILE A 301 9.68 -16.27 18.09
CA ILE A 301 8.83 -15.93 19.24
C ILE A 301 9.56 -15.02 20.21
N ALA A 302 10.82 -15.31 20.54
CA ALA A 302 11.63 -14.49 21.44
C ALA A 302 11.83 -13.06 20.88
N PHE A 303 12.09 -12.95 19.58
CA PHE A 303 12.15 -11.67 18.86
C PHE A 303 10.81 -10.92 18.94
N GLY A 304 9.69 -11.61 18.70
CA GLY A 304 8.36 -11.05 18.83
C GLY A 304 8.03 -10.56 20.24
N MET A 305 8.43 -11.31 21.28
CA MET A 305 8.31 -10.86 22.68
C MET A 305 9.09 -9.57 22.94
N ALA A 306 10.32 -9.48 22.43
CA ALA A 306 11.13 -8.27 22.55
C ALA A 306 10.51 -7.07 21.82
N LEU A 307 9.97 -7.27 20.61
CA LEU A 307 9.26 -6.23 19.86
C LEU A 307 8.00 -5.76 20.59
N ASN A 308 7.22 -6.68 21.15
CA ASN A 308 6.02 -6.31 21.93
C ASN A 308 6.38 -5.42 23.13
N ILE A 309 7.44 -5.73 23.85
CA ILE A 309 7.93 -4.89 24.97
C ILE A 309 8.32 -3.50 24.44
N LEU A 310 9.03 -3.43 23.33
CA LEU A 310 9.47 -2.17 22.74
C LEU A 310 8.28 -1.31 22.27
N VAL A 311 7.28 -1.92 21.66
CA VAL A 311 6.04 -1.26 21.23
C VAL A 311 5.24 -0.71 22.43
N MET A 312 5.19 -1.45 23.55
CA MET A 312 4.59 -0.95 24.79
C MET A 312 5.33 0.26 25.35
N ILE A 313 6.67 0.28 25.26
CA ILE A 313 7.45 1.46 25.64
C ILE A 313 7.10 2.66 24.76
N PHE A 314 6.92 2.47 23.43
CA PHE A 314 6.49 3.55 22.55
C PHE A 314 5.09 4.06 22.90
N GLN A 315 4.17 3.17 23.26
CA GLN A 315 2.83 3.58 23.75
C GLN A 315 2.92 4.43 25.02
N ILE A 316 3.76 4.04 25.95
CA ILE A 316 4.00 4.81 27.19
C ILE A 316 4.54 6.22 26.86
N ILE A 317 5.48 6.32 25.91
CA ILE A 317 6.04 7.60 25.47
C ILE A 317 4.96 8.47 24.82
N ASN A 318 4.12 7.89 23.94
CA ASN A 318 3.04 8.61 23.29
C ASN A 318 1.98 9.08 24.30
N ALA A 319 1.56 8.21 25.22
CA ALA A 319 0.60 8.55 26.27
C ALA A 319 1.14 9.64 27.21
N ALA A 320 2.45 9.61 27.53
CA ALA A 320 3.10 10.65 28.33
C ALA A 320 3.11 12.01 27.62
N ARG A 321 3.34 12.04 26.29
CA ARG A 321 3.28 13.26 25.48
C ARG A 321 1.87 13.82 25.35
N ALA A 322 0.90 12.94 25.23
CA ALA A 322 -0.52 13.31 25.15
C ALA A 322 -1.12 13.70 26.50
N HIS A 323 -0.37 13.58 27.61
CA HIS A 323 -0.85 13.77 29.01
C HIS A 323 -2.08 12.89 29.34
N ASP A 324 -2.20 11.73 28.70
CA ASP A 324 -3.28 10.78 28.91
C ASP A 324 -2.92 9.83 30.06
N THR A 325 -3.41 10.14 31.25
CA THR A 325 -3.11 9.39 32.48
C THR A 325 -3.68 7.98 32.47
N GLU A 326 -4.83 7.78 31.84
CA GLU A 326 -5.45 6.47 31.70
C GLU A 326 -4.59 5.53 30.87
N ASN A 327 -4.23 5.95 29.66
CA ASN A 327 -3.43 5.15 28.75
C ASN A 327 -1.99 5.00 29.20
N LEU A 328 -1.46 5.94 30.00
CA LEU A 328 -0.11 5.86 30.55
C LEU A 328 0.01 4.78 31.64
N TRP A 329 -0.87 4.81 32.64
CA TRP A 329 -0.71 3.99 33.86
C TRP A 329 -1.53 2.70 33.82
N PHE A 330 -2.79 2.77 33.44
CA PHE A 330 -3.79 1.72 33.68
C PHE A 330 -4.14 0.90 32.43
N SER A 331 -3.72 1.34 31.25
CA SER A 331 -3.99 0.60 30.00
C SER A 331 -3.21 -0.71 29.92
N THR A 332 -3.77 -1.65 29.21
CA THR A 332 -3.12 -2.93 28.86
C THR A 332 -1.81 -2.75 28.11
N ASN A 333 -1.66 -1.69 27.30
CA ASN A 333 -0.41 -1.35 26.63
C ASN A 333 0.41 -0.26 27.37
N GLY A 334 -0.04 0.19 28.55
CA GLY A 334 0.64 1.14 29.41
C GLY A 334 1.62 0.48 30.38
N ILE A 335 1.97 1.21 31.45
CA ILE A 335 2.94 0.75 32.47
C ILE A 335 2.48 -0.54 33.15
N ALA A 336 1.19 -0.65 33.52
CA ALA A 336 0.65 -1.87 34.12
C ALA A 336 0.77 -3.08 33.17
N GLY A 337 0.49 -2.88 31.87
CA GLY A 337 0.64 -3.89 30.83
C GLY A 337 2.09 -4.31 30.62
N LEU A 338 3.02 -3.34 30.60
CA LEU A 338 4.46 -3.60 30.46
C LEU A 338 5.00 -4.43 31.62
N VAL A 339 4.60 -4.12 32.86
CA VAL A 339 5.02 -4.89 34.04
C VAL A 339 4.48 -6.32 33.99
N PHE A 340 3.20 -6.48 33.66
CA PHE A 340 2.57 -7.80 33.51
C PHE A 340 3.24 -8.64 32.44
N TYR A 341 3.30 -8.12 31.21
CA TYR A 341 3.84 -8.84 30.05
C TYR A 341 5.35 -9.08 30.18
N GLY A 342 6.11 -8.09 30.67
CA GLY A 342 7.54 -8.22 30.87
C GLY A 342 7.89 -9.27 31.93
N PHE A 343 7.14 -9.32 33.04
CA PHE A 343 7.33 -10.35 34.04
C PHE A 343 6.92 -11.75 33.54
N LEU A 344 5.85 -11.84 32.76
CA LEU A 344 5.43 -13.09 32.11
C LEU A 344 6.51 -13.62 31.17
N VAL A 345 7.05 -12.75 30.31
CA VAL A 345 8.15 -13.09 29.38
C VAL A 345 9.39 -13.53 30.15
N LEU A 346 9.78 -12.78 31.19
CA LEU A 346 10.91 -13.14 32.05
C LEU A 346 10.73 -14.53 32.67
N THR A 347 9.53 -14.82 33.17
CA THR A 347 9.21 -16.13 33.77
C THR A 347 9.33 -17.26 32.72
N ILE A 348 8.82 -17.05 31.51
CA ILE A 348 8.92 -18.03 30.40
C ILE A 348 10.38 -18.26 30.03
N VAL A 349 11.17 -17.19 29.87
CA VAL A 349 12.59 -17.27 29.51
C VAL A 349 13.39 -18.01 30.58
N LEU A 350 13.19 -17.70 31.86
CA LEU A 350 13.87 -18.40 32.97
C LEU A 350 13.49 -19.89 32.99
N TYR A 351 12.22 -20.21 32.78
CA TYR A 351 11.76 -21.60 32.71
C TYR A 351 12.41 -22.36 31.56
N MET A 352 12.43 -21.76 30.36
CA MET A 352 13.01 -22.37 29.14
C MET A 352 14.52 -22.54 29.23
N THR A 353 15.23 -21.64 29.93
CA THR A 353 16.68 -21.72 30.15
C THR A 353 17.07 -22.64 31.32
N GLY A 354 16.09 -23.29 31.98
CA GLY A 354 16.33 -24.21 33.10
C GLY A 354 16.74 -23.53 34.42
N HIS A 355 16.55 -22.20 34.53
CA HIS A 355 16.76 -21.49 35.74
C HIS A 355 15.57 -21.58 36.70
N LYS A 356 15.79 -21.29 37.97
CA LYS A 356 14.72 -21.29 38.99
C LYS A 356 13.69 -20.22 38.65
N VAL A 357 12.42 -20.64 38.52
CA VAL A 357 11.29 -19.73 38.36
C VAL A 357 11.11 -18.84 39.56
N PRO A 358 10.69 -17.55 39.40
CA PRO A 358 10.44 -16.66 40.54
C PRO A 358 9.49 -17.26 41.56
N GLY A 359 9.71 -16.98 42.84
CA GLY A 359 8.90 -17.53 43.92
C GLY A 359 7.43 -17.09 43.84
N ASN A 360 6.53 -17.91 44.42
CA ASN A 360 5.05 -17.73 44.32
C ASN A 360 4.61 -16.30 44.77
N VAL A 361 5.31 -15.68 45.74
CA VAL A 361 5.01 -14.30 46.19
C VAL A 361 5.30 -13.29 45.10
N MET A 362 6.44 -13.40 44.37
CA MET A 362 6.75 -12.52 43.23
C MET A 362 5.73 -12.71 42.09
N MET A 363 5.37 -13.93 41.80
CA MET A 363 4.35 -14.20 40.79
C MET A 363 3.01 -13.56 41.18
N ALA A 364 2.57 -13.71 42.43
CA ALA A 364 1.33 -13.09 42.90
C ALA A 364 1.34 -11.56 42.86
N VAL A 365 2.47 -10.92 43.15
CA VAL A 365 2.61 -9.47 43.12
C VAL A 365 2.67 -8.94 41.66
N PHE A 366 3.58 -9.45 40.83
CA PHE A 366 3.82 -8.89 39.48
C PHE A 366 2.79 -9.33 38.41
N LEU A 367 2.03 -10.41 38.64
CA LEU A 367 0.91 -10.78 37.78
C LEU A 367 -0.43 -10.38 38.39
N GLY A 368 -0.62 -10.51 39.71
CA GLY A 368 -1.88 -10.23 40.39
C GLY A 368 -2.24 -8.75 40.46
N ILE A 369 -1.27 -7.88 40.82
CA ILE A 369 -1.54 -6.43 40.90
C ILE A 369 -1.93 -5.83 39.54
N PRO A 370 -1.20 -6.07 38.43
CA PRO A 370 -1.63 -5.57 37.13
C PRO A 370 -3.00 -6.09 36.68
N ILE A 371 -3.35 -7.35 36.97
CA ILE A 371 -4.67 -7.88 36.71
C ILE A 371 -5.77 -7.09 37.44
N LEU A 372 -5.54 -6.78 38.71
CA LEU A 372 -6.46 -5.94 39.48
C LEU A 372 -6.55 -4.53 38.89
N ILE A 373 -5.41 -3.95 38.45
CA ILE A 373 -5.40 -2.63 37.80
C ILE A 373 -6.23 -2.64 36.51
N PHE A 374 -6.14 -3.70 35.69
CA PHE A 374 -6.95 -3.80 34.47
C PHE A 374 -8.44 -3.84 34.76
N VAL A 375 -8.89 -4.62 35.73
CA VAL A 375 -10.30 -4.71 36.13
C VAL A 375 -10.80 -3.39 36.73
N PHE A 376 -9.97 -2.66 37.49
CA PHE A 376 -10.32 -1.41 38.14
C PHE A 376 -9.82 -0.17 37.39
N LYS A 377 -9.54 -0.25 36.10
CA LYS A 377 -9.00 0.83 35.26
C LYS A 377 -9.82 2.12 35.37
N GLU A 378 -11.12 2.08 35.08
CA GLU A 378 -12.01 3.24 35.14
C GLU A 378 -12.11 3.91 36.52
N PRO A 379 -12.35 3.16 37.63
CA PRO A 379 -12.34 3.76 38.96
C PRO A 379 -11.03 4.39 39.36
N LEU A 380 -9.90 3.78 38.96
CA LEU A 380 -8.56 4.29 39.28
C LEU A 380 -8.28 5.59 38.51
N THR A 381 -8.64 5.65 37.22
CA THR A 381 -8.51 6.87 36.41
C THR A 381 -9.34 8.01 36.98
N ASN A 382 -10.60 7.78 37.32
CA ASN A 382 -11.47 8.78 37.92
C ASN A 382 -10.93 9.29 39.26
N LEU A 383 -10.26 8.44 40.03
CA LEU A 383 -9.65 8.80 41.31
C LEU A 383 -8.42 9.70 41.12
N VAL A 384 -7.58 9.42 40.12
CA VAL A 384 -6.37 10.19 39.83
C VAL A 384 -6.71 11.53 39.17
N GLU A 385 -7.69 11.58 38.28
CA GLU A 385 -8.11 12.81 37.59
C GLU A 385 -9.05 13.70 38.42
N HIS A 386 -9.38 13.28 39.63
CA HIS A 386 -10.35 13.98 40.49
C HIS A 386 -11.71 14.24 39.81
N ASN A 387 -12.06 13.41 38.83
CA ASN A 387 -13.25 13.57 38.04
C ASN A 387 -14.37 12.73 38.68
N HIS A 388 -15.32 13.37 39.38
CA HIS A 388 -16.42 12.70 40.07
C HIS A 388 -17.54 12.26 39.09
N LYS A 389 -17.21 11.67 37.95
CA LYS A 389 -18.24 11.02 37.12
C LYS A 389 -18.78 9.82 37.89
N LYS A 390 -20.03 9.88 38.32
CA LYS A 390 -20.73 8.73 38.92
C LYS A 390 -20.74 7.58 37.93
N MET A 391 -20.29 6.40 38.38
CA MET A 391 -20.56 5.17 37.64
C MET A 391 -22.06 5.01 37.45
N GLU A 392 -22.53 5.09 36.23
CA GLU A 392 -23.96 4.88 35.89
C GLU A 392 -24.31 3.38 35.77
N GLU A 393 -23.31 2.49 35.75
CA GLU A 393 -23.51 1.07 35.57
C GLU A 393 -23.73 0.31 36.89
N SER A 394 -24.51 -0.77 36.77
CA SER A 394 -24.72 -1.70 37.87
C SER A 394 -23.39 -2.39 38.25
N LYS A 395 -23.09 -2.51 39.53
CA LYS A 395 -21.86 -3.17 40.05
C LYS A 395 -21.64 -4.55 39.47
N VAL A 396 -22.70 -5.31 39.21
CA VAL A 396 -22.62 -6.65 38.61
C VAL A 396 -22.15 -6.55 37.15
N MET A 397 -22.66 -5.57 36.39
CA MET A 397 -22.31 -5.37 35.00
C MET A 397 -20.83 -4.98 34.86
N PHE A 398 -20.33 -4.12 35.76
CA PHE A 398 -18.92 -3.73 35.84
C PHE A 398 -17.96 -4.95 36.02
N PHE A 399 -18.27 -5.86 36.94
CA PHE A 399 -17.46 -7.06 37.12
C PHE A 399 -17.50 -8.02 35.93
N VAL A 400 -18.67 -8.18 35.33
CA VAL A 400 -18.82 -9.01 34.12
C VAL A 400 -18.02 -8.43 32.96
N GLN A 401 -18.13 -7.14 32.74
CA GLN A 401 -17.37 -6.44 31.69
C GLN A 401 -15.87 -6.51 31.94
N GLY A 402 -15.40 -6.21 33.16
CA GLY A 402 -13.99 -6.31 33.53
C GLY A 402 -13.40 -7.73 33.36
N PHE A 403 -14.21 -8.78 33.62
CA PHE A 403 -13.78 -10.15 33.38
C PHE A 403 -13.59 -10.44 31.88
N PHE A 404 -14.53 -10.02 31.03
CA PHE A 404 -14.40 -10.22 29.59
C PHE A 404 -13.27 -9.40 28.99
N GLU A 405 -13.06 -8.16 29.43
CA GLU A 405 -11.94 -7.30 29.01
C GLU A 405 -10.59 -7.91 29.41
N LEU A 406 -10.49 -8.46 30.62
CA LEU A 406 -9.28 -9.20 31.04
C LEU A 406 -9.02 -10.43 30.17
N PHE A 407 -10.07 -11.20 29.88
CA PHE A 407 -9.95 -12.40 29.06
C PHE A 407 -9.51 -12.06 27.63
N GLU A 408 -10.10 -11.01 27.04
CA GLU A 408 -9.73 -10.49 25.73
C GLU A 408 -8.25 -10.01 25.73
N THR A 409 -7.83 -9.32 26.77
CA THR A 409 -6.44 -8.85 26.93
C THR A 409 -5.46 -10.01 26.95
N LEU A 410 -5.72 -11.06 27.73
CA LEU A 410 -4.86 -12.24 27.80
C LEU A 410 -4.79 -12.97 26.46
N LEU A 411 -5.95 -13.13 25.78
CA LEU A 411 -6.00 -13.72 24.44
C LEU A 411 -5.23 -12.86 23.43
N SER A 412 -5.33 -11.54 23.51
CA SER A 412 -4.61 -10.62 22.62
C SER A 412 -3.10 -10.75 22.80
N TYR A 413 -2.59 -10.80 24.04
CA TYR A 413 -1.16 -11.00 24.29
C TYR A 413 -0.65 -12.33 23.74
N PHE A 414 -1.42 -13.41 23.97
CA PHE A 414 -1.07 -14.74 23.47
C PHE A 414 -1.08 -14.78 21.93
N SER A 415 -2.17 -14.33 21.31
CA SER A 415 -2.34 -14.33 19.87
C SER A 415 -1.27 -13.50 19.17
N ASN A 416 -0.97 -12.29 19.68
CA ASN A 416 0.03 -11.42 19.10
C ASN A 416 1.44 -12.01 19.22
N THR A 417 1.76 -12.63 20.36
CA THR A 417 3.07 -13.30 20.54
C THR A 417 3.20 -14.48 19.58
N LEU A 418 2.12 -15.27 19.41
CA LEU A 418 2.12 -16.41 18.50
C LEU A 418 2.18 -15.99 17.03
N SER A 419 1.67 -14.82 16.66
CA SER A 419 1.73 -14.29 15.28
C SER A 419 3.15 -14.19 14.74
N TYR A 420 4.16 -13.99 15.61
CA TYR A 420 5.57 -13.93 15.19
C TYR A 420 6.16 -15.29 14.78
N VAL A 421 5.52 -16.41 15.09
CA VAL A 421 5.89 -17.73 14.57
C VAL A 421 5.96 -17.74 13.05
N ARG A 422 5.17 -16.91 12.42
CA ARG A 422 5.14 -16.71 10.96
C ARG A 422 6.53 -16.39 10.40
N ILE A 423 7.37 -15.64 11.13
CA ILE A 423 8.74 -15.31 10.69
C ILE A 423 9.52 -16.60 10.45
N GLY A 424 9.49 -17.50 11.43
CA GLY A 424 10.16 -18.80 11.30
C GLY A 424 9.51 -19.70 10.25
N ALA A 425 8.17 -19.69 10.16
CA ALA A 425 7.46 -20.49 9.18
C ALA A 425 7.85 -20.14 7.75
N PHE A 426 7.94 -18.84 7.42
CA PHE A 426 8.36 -18.41 6.08
C PHE A 426 9.85 -18.67 5.84
N ALA A 427 10.72 -18.52 6.83
CA ALA A 427 12.15 -18.85 6.69
C ALA A 427 12.35 -20.35 6.36
N VAL A 428 11.66 -21.23 7.06
CA VAL A 428 11.72 -22.69 6.78
C VAL A 428 11.05 -23.02 5.43
N SER A 429 9.92 -22.39 5.12
CA SER A 429 9.22 -22.59 3.85
C SER A 429 10.08 -22.17 2.65
N HIS A 430 10.76 -21.03 2.76
CA HIS A 430 11.69 -20.54 1.73
C HIS A 430 12.79 -21.55 1.43
N ALA A 431 13.48 -22.04 2.47
CA ALA A 431 14.52 -23.04 2.32
C ALA A 431 13.99 -24.34 1.69
N ALA A 432 12.84 -24.84 2.14
CA ALA A 432 12.22 -26.04 1.59
C ALA A 432 11.78 -25.88 0.12
N ILE A 433 11.21 -24.72 -0.26
CA ILE A 433 10.83 -24.45 -1.65
C ILE A 433 12.07 -24.40 -2.55
N MET A 434 13.15 -23.80 -2.08
CA MET A 434 14.40 -23.73 -2.83
C MET A 434 15.04 -25.12 -3.03
N GLU A 435 14.99 -25.97 -2.01
CA GLU A 435 15.42 -27.38 -2.11
C GLU A 435 14.62 -28.12 -3.19
N VAL A 436 13.29 -27.98 -3.21
CA VAL A 436 12.43 -28.56 -4.25
C VAL A 436 12.78 -28.05 -5.64
N VAL A 437 13.06 -26.75 -5.81
CA VAL A 437 13.47 -26.15 -7.10
C VAL A 437 14.78 -26.76 -7.58
N LEU A 438 15.76 -26.95 -6.70
CA LEU A 438 17.05 -27.54 -7.03
C LEU A 438 16.92 -29.05 -7.38
N MET A 439 16.08 -29.78 -6.63
CA MET A 439 15.77 -31.18 -6.90
C MET A 439 15.10 -31.35 -8.28
N LEU A 440 14.09 -30.55 -8.60
CA LEU A 440 13.39 -30.59 -9.90
C LEU A 440 14.29 -30.20 -11.07
N SER A 441 15.24 -29.31 -10.85
CA SER A 441 16.22 -28.91 -11.86
C SER A 441 17.39 -29.90 -12.04
N GLY A 442 17.42 -31.00 -11.27
CA GLY A 442 18.44 -32.04 -11.36
C GLY A 442 19.81 -31.63 -10.81
N ALA A 443 19.88 -30.58 -10.01
CA ALA A 443 21.13 -30.09 -9.45
C ALA A 443 21.79 -31.12 -8.52
N GLU A 444 21.00 -31.90 -7.78
CA GLU A 444 21.46 -32.97 -6.89
C GLU A 444 21.94 -34.24 -7.67
N ASN A 445 21.39 -34.48 -8.86
CA ASN A 445 21.67 -35.68 -9.65
C ASN A 445 22.88 -35.50 -10.60
N GLY A 446 23.64 -34.43 -10.47
CA GLY A 446 24.85 -34.19 -11.24
C GLY A 446 24.65 -33.72 -12.70
N THR A 447 23.42 -33.47 -13.12
CA THR A 447 23.06 -32.92 -14.43
C THR A 447 22.19 -31.66 -14.27
N PRO A 448 22.74 -30.55 -13.76
CA PRO A 448 21.96 -29.34 -13.48
C PRO A 448 21.40 -28.72 -14.76
N ASN A 449 20.07 -28.59 -14.82
CA ASN A 449 19.41 -27.81 -15.87
C ASN A 449 19.42 -26.33 -15.48
N LEU A 450 20.37 -25.57 -16.03
CA LEU A 450 20.55 -24.15 -15.73
C LEU A 450 19.28 -23.32 -15.98
N PHE A 451 18.53 -23.65 -17.05
CA PHE A 451 17.26 -22.98 -17.36
C PHE A 451 16.21 -23.22 -16.25
N GLY A 452 16.10 -24.46 -15.74
CA GLY A 452 15.21 -24.80 -14.63
C GLY A 452 15.56 -24.05 -13.35
N ILE A 453 16.86 -23.94 -13.01
CA ILE A 453 17.34 -23.21 -11.84
C ILE A 453 17.00 -21.72 -11.95
N ILE A 454 17.30 -21.08 -13.09
CA ILE A 454 17.02 -19.65 -13.29
C ILE A 454 15.51 -19.38 -13.25
N LEU A 455 14.72 -20.17 -13.96
CA LEU A 455 13.28 -20.01 -14.01
C LEU A 455 12.66 -20.21 -12.60
N GLY A 456 13.07 -21.25 -11.88
CA GLY A 456 12.62 -21.52 -10.52
C GLY A 456 12.96 -20.37 -9.57
N ASN A 457 14.20 -19.90 -9.58
CA ASN A 457 14.62 -18.74 -8.76
C ASN A 457 13.83 -17.47 -9.09
N VAL A 458 13.56 -17.19 -10.36
CA VAL A 458 12.75 -16.00 -10.76
C VAL A 458 11.32 -16.13 -10.23
N ILE A 459 10.70 -17.31 -10.36
CA ILE A 459 9.34 -17.54 -9.89
C ILE A 459 9.27 -17.42 -8.36
N VAL A 460 10.18 -18.07 -7.65
CA VAL A 460 10.23 -18.03 -6.18
C VAL A 460 10.49 -16.60 -5.71
N CYS A 461 11.49 -15.92 -6.26
CA CYS A 461 11.80 -14.55 -5.89
C CYS A 461 10.61 -13.59 -6.11
N ALA A 462 9.87 -13.74 -7.22
CA ALA A 462 8.74 -12.87 -7.51
C ALA A 462 7.53 -13.18 -6.63
N LEU A 463 7.11 -14.44 -6.54
CA LEU A 463 5.90 -14.84 -5.80
C LEU A 463 6.13 -14.78 -4.29
N GLU A 464 7.19 -15.42 -3.82
CA GLU A 464 7.46 -15.51 -2.40
C GLU A 464 7.90 -14.16 -1.83
N GLY A 465 8.75 -13.40 -2.55
CA GLY A 465 9.13 -12.05 -2.15
C GLY A 465 7.93 -11.11 -2.00
N LEU A 466 6.92 -11.24 -2.88
CA LEU A 466 5.66 -10.49 -2.75
C LEU A 466 4.86 -10.94 -1.52
N ILE A 467 4.70 -12.26 -1.33
CA ILE A 467 3.94 -12.81 -0.21
C ILE A 467 4.60 -12.43 1.12
N VAL A 468 5.92 -12.60 1.24
CA VAL A 468 6.70 -12.22 2.42
C VAL A 468 6.54 -10.72 2.69
N GLY A 469 6.66 -9.87 1.66
CA GLY A 469 6.47 -8.42 1.81
C GLY A 469 5.10 -8.06 2.40
N ILE A 470 4.02 -8.72 1.96
CA ILE A 470 2.67 -8.53 2.50
C ILE A 470 2.56 -9.06 3.94
N GLN A 471 3.17 -10.21 4.24
CA GLN A 471 3.11 -10.79 5.58
C GLN A 471 3.88 -9.97 6.62
N VAL A 472 4.99 -9.34 6.22
CA VAL A 472 5.71 -8.40 7.09
C VAL A 472 4.87 -7.15 7.35
N LEU A 473 4.24 -6.56 6.31
CA LEU A 473 3.32 -5.43 6.50
C LEU A 473 2.17 -5.76 7.44
N ARG A 474 1.66 -6.99 7.35
CA ARG A 474 0.61 -7.46 8.26
C ARG A 474 1.11 -7.48 9.71
N LEU A 475 2.33 -7.96 9.97
CA LEU A 475 2.91 -7.92 11.31
C LEU A 475 3.09 -6.48 11.81
N GLU A 476 3.57 -5.56 10.95
CA GLU A 476 3.72 -4.16 11.31
C GLU A 476 2.38 -3.50 11.69
N TYR A 477 1.34 -3.70 10.89
CA TYR A 477 0.08 -2.99 11.07
C TYR A 477 -0.80 -3.58 12.18
N TYR A 478 -0.88 -4.91 12.27
CA TYR A 478 -1.82 -5.55 13.20
C TYR A 478 -1.20 -5.87 14.55
N GLU A 479 0.06 -6.27 14.62
CA GLU A 479 0.71 -6.64 15.87
C GLU A 479 1.45 -5.46 16.52
N MET A 480 2.01 -4.54 15.73
CA MET A 480 2.77 -3.39 16.25
C MET A 480 1.95 -2.10 16.29
N PHE A 481 1.49 -1.58 15.14
CA PHE A 481 0.81 -0.28 15.10
C PHE A 481 -0.48 -0.23 15.92
N SER A 482 -1.29 -1.28 15.88
CA SER A 482 -2.54 -1.35 16.65
C SER A 482 -2.39 -1.07 18.14
N ARG A 483 -1.16 -1.18 18.68
CA ARG A 483 -0.88 -1.00 20.10
C ARG A 483 -0.46 0.41 20.50
N PHE A 484 0.26 1.13 19.65
CA PHE A 484 0.84 2.43 20.03
C PHE A 484 0.53 3.57 19.06
N TYR A 485 -0.09 3.27 17.90
CA TYR A 485 -0.21 4.22 16.83
C TYR A 485 -1.66 4.36 16.36
N LYS A 486 -2.22 5.58 16.47
CA LYS A 486 -3.61 5.88 16.06
C LYS A 486 -3.70 6.27 14.59
N GLY A 487 -2.69 6.98 14.07
CA GLY A 487 -2.63 7.39 12.68
C GLY A 487 -3.72 8.38 12.26
N SER A 488 -4.18 9.21 13.18
CA SER A 488 -5.28 10.18 12.95
C SER A 488 -4.80 11.52 12.39
N GLY A 489 -3.48 11.70 12.18
CA GLY A 489 -2.87 12.94 11.73
C GLY A 489 -3.28 13.33 10.31
N ARG A 490 -3.26 14.63 10.02
CA ARG A 490 -3.54 15.20 8.70
C ARG A 490 -2.25 15.58 8.00
N GLU A 491 -2.16 15.32 6.68
CA GLU A 491 -0.99 15.69 5.89
C GLU A 491 -0.86 17.22 5.79
N PHE A 492 0.33 17.72 6.14
CA PHE A 492 0.69 19.12 5.88
C PHE A 492 0.82 19.33 4.37
N LYS A 493 -0.13 20.04 3.79
CA LYS A 493 -0.10 20.46 2.38
C LYS A 493 0.20 21.95 2.33
N PRO A 494 1.46 22.35 2.05
CA PRO A 494 1.78 23.75 1.92
C PRO A 494 0.93 24.36 0.80
N PHE A 495 0.45 25.57 1.01
CA PHE A 495 -0.21 26.36 -0.03
C PHE A 495 0.84 26.83 -1.02
N ASN A 496 1.43 25.86 -1.74
CA ASN A 496 2.37 26.13 -2.81
C ASN A 496 1.77 25.58 -4.10
N LYS A 497 1.12 26.43 -4.84
CA LYS A 497 0.72 26.12 -6.20
C LYS A 497 1.99 26.17 -7.05
N GLN A 498 2.64 25.04 -7.23
CA GLN A 498 3.64 24.92 -8.28
C GLN A 498 2.98 25.28 -9.59
N ILE A 499 3.37 26.41 -10.13
CA ILE A 499 3.14 26.74 -11.55
C ILE A 499 3.94 25.68 -12.31
N LYS A 500 3.25 24.65 -12.80
CA LYS A 500 3.82 23.64 -13.69
C LYS A 500 3.80 24.19 -15.10
#